data_9742eafd420c99d837c6a1acea935daa
#
_entry.id   9742eafd420c99d837c6a1acea935daa
#
_cell.length_a   1.000
_cell.length_b   1.000
_cell.length_c   1.000
_cell.angle_alpha   90.00
_cell.angle_beta   90.00
_cell.angle_gamma   90.00
#
_symmetry.space_group_name_H-M   'P 1'
#
loop_
_entity.id
_entity.type
_entity.pdbx_description
1 polymer ?
#
loop_
_entity_poly.entity_id
_entity_poly.type
_entity_poly.pdbx_seq_one_letter_code
_entity_poly.pdbx_strand_id
1 'polypeptide(L)'
;MERTLVIPRGMWEGLRPSLFPRDGNEGFIAGLARPCPSWNGIRYVLEKVLPMARDGLEYSLPAGVGLSREESSRINVISAKSARYGLVPVHLHSHPAGIPDFSGYDDQKEEELHSWLKEEGQPLLLSLVCSREGSPRARLWMNGQQEACSVRIGLQTFFPVSTPLIQLQALDRQRAFGQAFTTAVSRLQVGIVGVGGVGMPVAEQLARSGFCNFVLMDPDKVEAVNLNRLYGLSARDIGRYKVDVAAASIRRACRSAGTKARIRAFKADINTASTRQNHILRRCDLLLALTDDELSRITCLNLALDGGLEYLQAGVLISQEKGTGRIESIKTEVTGAEVGRYCPLCCGRLDPGQASIEARRYVGGEVWERALSEGYIPEEPAPSVMSLNAIAAGALVLEIQKRVAGLGMADLMQQDWLTGKTLHVRNAERHLTAGECVICGRQAA
;
A
#
# COMPACT_ATOMS: atom_id res chain seq x y z
N MET A 1 16.90 -15.50 -1.17
CA MET A 1 15.64 -14.93 -0.59
C MET A 1 15.66 -13.44 -0.87
N GLU A 2 14.61 -12.88 -1.44
CA GLU A 2 14.59 -11.46 -1.81
C GLU A 2 14.52 -10.57 -0.57
N ARG A 3 15.25 -9.45 -0.61
CA ARG A 3 15.25 -8.44 0.45
C ARG A 3 14.86 -7.10 -0.14
N THR A 4 13.94 -6.43 0.51
CA THR A 4 13.41 -5.13 0.03
C THR A 4 13.33 -4.16 1.18
N LEU A 5 14.02 -3.03 1.08
CA LEU A 5 13.76 -1.87 1.94
C LEU A 5 12.52 -1.14 1.41
N VAL A 6 11.50 -1.04 2.24
CA VAL A 6 10.24 -0.38 1.91
C VAL A 6 10.16 0.94 2.67
N ILE A 7 9.99 2.02 1.93
CA ILE A 7 9.76 3.36 2.49
C ILE A 7 8.36 3.80 2.05
N PRO A 8 7.42 3.99 2.98
CA PRO A 8 6.13 4.59 2.66
C PRO A 8 6.31 5.91 1.93
N ARG A 9 5.53 6.16 0.88
CA ARG A 9 5.73 7.35 0.03
C ARG A 9 5.57 8.66 0.81
N GLY A 10 4.59 8.75 1.70
CA GLY A 10 4.41 9.94 2.53
C GLY A 10 5.61 10.20 3.44
N MET A 11 6.22 9.13 3.97
CA MET A 11 7.47 9.22 4.71
C MET A 11 8.61 9.70 3.81
N TRP A 12 8.78 9.10 2.63
CA TRP A 12 9.81 9.50 1.66
C TRP A 12 9.70 10.98 1.28
N GLU A 13 8.50 11.47 1.00
CA GLU A 13 8.26 12.87 0.68
C GLU A 13 8.67 13.79 1.83
N GLY A 14 8.39 13.39 3.08
CA GLY A 14 8.82 14.10 4.29
C GLY A 14 10.33 14.07 4.56
N LEU A 15 11.04 13.02 4.09
CA LEU A 15 12.48 12.87 4.28
C LEU A 15 13.31 13.63 3.23
N ARG A 16 12.76 13.86 2.04
CA ARG A 16 13.48 14.49 0.93
C ARG A 16 14.13 15.83 1.28
N PRO A 17 13.48 16.77 2.01
CA PRO A 17 14.13 18.02 2.38
C PRO A 17 15.40 17.85 3.22
N SER A 18 15.43 16.84 4.08
CA SER A 18 16.61 16.54 4.92
C SER A 18 17.68 15.77 4.16
N LEU A 19 17.30 14.91 3.20
CA LEU A 19 18.24 14.22 2.31
C LEU A 19 18.84 15.15 1.26
N PHE A 20 18.07 16.14 0.79
CA PHE A 20 18.48 17.08 -0.25
C PHE A 20 18.32 18.52 0.23
N PRO A 21 19.15 18.97 1.18
CA PRO A 21 19.09 20.34 1.68
C PRO A 21 19.33 21.35 0.55
N ARG A 22 18.85 22.60 0.75
CA ARG A 22 18.86 23.64 -0.29
C ARG A 22 20.25 24.12 -0.68
N ASP A 23 21.22 23.96 0.20
CA ASP A 23 22.63 24.32 -0.02
C ASP A 23 23.38 23.38 -0.96
N GLY A 24 22.75 22.28 -1.39
CA GLY A 24 23.31 21.30 -2.30
C GLY A 24 24.24 20.28 -1.64
N ASN A 25 24.34 20.29 -0.34
CA ASN A 25 25.15 19.36 0.44
C ASN A 25 24.49 17.98 0.61
N GLU A 26 25.25 17.01 1.06
CA GLU A 26 24.74 15.70 1.45
C GLU A 26 23.91 15.78 2.72
N GLY A 27 22.79 15.05 2.72
CA GLY A 27 21.96 14.86 3.89
C GLY A 27 22.08 13.45 4.45
N PHE A 28 21.84 13.33 5.75
CA PHE A 28 21.83 12.05 6.45
C PHE A 28 20.57 11.92 7.31
N ILE A 29 20.05 10.71 7.37
CA ILE A 29 18.89 10.34 8.20
C ILE A 29 19.15 8.96 8.78
N ALA A 30 18.91 8.80 10.08
CA ALA A 30 18.83 7.51 10.73
C ALA A 30 17.36 7.12 10.96
N GLY A 31 17.08 5.84 10.88
CA GLY A 31 15.75 5.30 11.09
C GLY A 31 15.75 3.85 11.57
N LEU A 32 14.57 3.32 11.80
CA LEU A 32 14.35 1.94 12.21
C LEU A 32 13.31 1.30 11.30
N ALA A 33 13.62 0.11 10.79
CA ALA A 33 12.73 -0.66 9.93
C ALA A 33 12.27 -1.96 10.62
N ARG A 34 11.00 -2.30 10.41
CA ARG A 34 10.43 -3.57 10.87
C ARG A 34 10.60 -4.64 9.79
N PRO A 35 11.23 -5.79 10.11
CA PRO A 35 11.24 -6.92 9.20
C PRO A 35 9.86 -7.56 9.12
N CYS A 36 9.32 -7.60 7.91
CA CYS A 36 8.01 -8.19 7.60
C CYS A 36 8.21 -9.31 6.57
N PRO A 37 7.94 -10.58 6.92
CA PRO A 37 7.98 -11.65 5.94
C PRO A 37 7.03 -11.36 4.77
N SER A 38 7.48 -11.63 3.55
CA SER A 38 6.67 -11.60 2.34
C SER A 38 6.61 -13.00 1.69
N TRP A 39 5.89 -13.13 0.58
CA TRP A 39 5.78 -14.43 -0.10
C TRP A 39 7.10 -14.91 -0.72
N ASN A 40 8.01 -14.00 -1.06
CA ASN A 40 9.29 -14.29 -1.75
C ASN A 40 10.53 -13.92 -0.93
N GLY A 41 10.37 -13.33 0.26
CA GLY A 41 11.51 -12.89 1.06
C GLY A 41 11.14 -12.10 2.30
N ILE A 42 11.94 -11.10 2.61
CA ILE A 42 11.76 -10.21 3.75
C ILE A 42 11.67 -8.77 3.24
N ARG A 43 10.64 -8.06 3.67
CA ARG A 43 10.52 -6.60 3.54
C ARG A 43 10.95 -5.97 4.85
N TYR A 44 11.75 -4.94 4.76
CA TYR A 44 12.12 -4.09 5.89
C TYR A 44 11.36 -2.77 5.72
N VAL A 45 10.27 -2.61 6.43
CA VAL A 45 9.40 -1.43 6.33
C VAL A 45 9.93 -0.35 7.26
N LEU A 46 10.34 0.80 6.73
CA LEU A 46 10.77 1.95 7.53
C LEU A 46 9.58 2.42 8.38
N GLU A 47 9.71 2.30 9.70
CA GLU A 47 8.63 2.57 10.66
C GLU A 47 8.87 3.87 11.42
N LYS A 48 10.14 4.14 11.75
CA LYS A 48 10.53 5.31 12.53
C LYS A 48 11.71 6.02 11.91
N VAL A 49 11.66 7.33 11.96
CA VAL A 49 12.78 8.23 11.66
C VAL A 49 13.28 8.78 12.99
N LEU A 50 14.57 8.74 13.20
CA LEU A 50 15.18 9.31 14.39
C LEU A 50 15.38 10.80 14.12
N PRO A 51 14.74 11.69 14.89
CA PRO A 51 14.96 13.12 14.70
C PRO A 51 16.42 13.46 14.98
N MET A 52 17.04 14.25 14.09
CA MET A 52 18.40 14.72 14.29
C MET A 52 18.40 15.94 15.21
N ALA A 53 19.40 16.02 16.10
CA ALA A 53 19.63 17.22 16.91
C ALA A 53 19.99 18.42 16.01
N ARG A 54 19.71 19.66 16.45
CA ARG A 54 20.04 20.87 15.68
C ARG A 54 21.51 20.95 15.28
N ASP A 55 22.41 20.52 16.18
CA ASP A 55 23.85 20.50 16.03
C ASP A 55 24.38 19.08 15.77
N GLY A 56 23.52 18.21 15.20
CA GLY A 56 23.82 16.79 15.01
C GLY A 56 24.83 16.51 13.91
N LEU A 57 25.05 17.45 12.99
CA LEU A 57 26.06 17.35 11.95
C LEU A 57 27.35 18.05 12.36
N GLU A 58 28.47 17.36 12.27
CA GLU A 58 29.81 17.96 12.38
C GLU A 58 30.16 18.72 11.10
N TYR A 59 29.83 18.13 9.95
CA TYR A 59 29.91 18.78 8.64
C TYR A 59 28.86 18.22 7.68
N SER A 60 28.49 19.04 6.70
CA SER A 60 27.70 18.66 5.53
C SER A 60 28.25 19.40 4.33
N LEU A 61 28.77 18.64 3.37
CA LEU A 61 29.46 19.10 2.17
C LEU A 61 28.81 18.45 0.94
N PRO A 62 29.08 18.94 -0.28
CA PRO A 62 28.54 18.31 -1.50
C PRO A 62 28.96 16.86 -1.75
N ALA A 63 30.00 16.39 -1.08
CA ALA A 63 30.56 15.06 -1.22
C ALA A 63 30.92 14.42 0.14
N GLY A 64 30.13 14.72 1.17
CA GLY A 64 30.31 14.08 2.47
C GLY A 64 29.44 14.70 3.57
N VAL A 65 28.96 13.85 4.43
CA VAL A 65 28.20 14.23 5.63
C VAL A 65 28.75 13.51 6.84
N GLY A 66 29.02 14.23 7.92
CA GLY A 66 29.50 13.68 9.17
C GLY A 66 28.62 14.06 10.35
N LEU A 67 28.38 13.10 11.23
CA LEU A 67 27.66 13.32 12.49
C LEU A 67 28.61 13.83 13.56
N SER A 68 28.12 14.74 14.41
CA SER A 68 28.84 15.09 15.63
C SER A 68 29.03 13.83 16.51
N ARG A 69 30.06 13.83 17.35
CA ARG A 69 30.38 12.70 18.22
C ARG A 69 29.19 12.32 19.12
N GLU A 70 28.49 13.32 19.64
CA GLU A 70 27.31 13.14 20.51
C GLU A 70 26.16 12.50 19.74
N GLU A 71 25.86 13.03 18.56
CA GLU A 71 24.75 12.53 17.73
C GLU A 71 25.03 11.13 17.20
N SER A 72 26.25 10.86 16.76
CA SER A 72 26.70 9.52 16.36
C SER A 72 26.54 8.52 17.51
N SER A 73 26.98 8.87 18.71
CA SER A 73 26.82 8.03 19.90
C SER A 73 25.34 7.77 20.23
N ARG A 74 24.51 8.79 20.17
CA ARG A 74 23.06 8.69 20.42
C ARG A 74 22.38 7.74 19.43
N ILE A 75 22.64 7.92 18.14
CA ILE A 75 22.07 7.09 17.06
C ILE A 75 22.55 5.64 17.20
N ASN A 76 23.84 5.43 17.45
CA ASN A 76 24.42 4.10 17.59
C ASN A 76 23.81 3.34 18.78
N VAL A 77 23.62 3.98 19.94
CA VAL A 77 22.97 3.38 21.11
C VAL A 77 21.51 3.01 20.81
N ILE A 78 20.76 3.85 20.12
CA ILE A 78 19.39 3.54 19.71
C ILE A 78 19.39 2.38 18.73
N SER A 79 20.29 2.38 17.76
CA SER A 79 20.47 1.33 16.75
C SER A 79 20.78 -0.02 17.40
N ALA A 80 21.70 -0.08 18.33
CA ALA A 80 22.02 -1.30 19.07
C ALA A 80 20.83 -1.83 19.86
N LYS A 81 20.10 -0.95 20.57
CA LYS A 81 18.92 -1.34 21.36
C LYS A 81 17.73 -1.76 20.50
N SER A 82 17.69 -1.43 19.21
CA SER A 82 16.56 -1.70 18.32
C SER A 82 16.28 -3.21 18.16
N ALA A 83 17.29 -4.06 18.29
CA ALA A 83 17.14 -5.52 18.25
C ALA A 83 16.15 -6.05 19.28
N ARG A 84 16.08 -5.45 20.46
CA ARG A 84 15.15 -5.83 21.55
C ARG A 84 13.68 -5.66 21.16
N TYR A 85 13.42 -4.81 20.17
CA TYR A 85 12.08 -4.53 19.63
C TYR A 85 11.85 -5.21 18.27
N GLY A 86 12.78 -6.05 17.83
CA GLY A 86 12.72 -6.70 16.53
C GLY A 86 12.85 -5.72 15.36
N LEU A 87 13.48 -4.56 15.57
CA LEU A 87 13.70 -3.54 14.56
C LEU A 87 15.14 -3.59 14.05
N VAL A 88 15.35 -3.13 12.83
CA VAL A 88 16.65 -3.05 12.15
C VAL A 88 16.99 -1.59 11.90
N PRO A 89 18.18 -1.11 12.28
CA PRO A 89 18.61 0.24 11.99
C PRO A 89 18.77 0.46 10.49
N VAL A 90 18.42 1.65 10.04
CA VAL A 90 18.51 2.11 8.65
C VAL A 90 19.25 3.43 8.61
N HIS A 91 20.32 3.51 7.84
CA HIS A 91 21.00 4.75 7.51
C HIS A 91 20.64 5.16 6.08
N LEU A 92 20.23 6.39 5.90
CA LEU A 92 19.91 6.97 4.60
C LEU A 92 20.81 8.19 4.41
N HIS A 93 21.50 8.26 3.28
CA HIS A 93 22.25 9.46 2.92
C HIS A 93 22.08 9.77 1.43
N SER A 94 22.47 10.96 1.04
CA SER A 94 22.34 11.41 -0.34
C SER A 94 23.69 11.76 -0.95
N HIS A 95 23.81 11.55 -2.27
CA HIS A 95 24.84 12.09 -3.14
C HIS A 95 24.19 13.09 -4.11
N PRO A 96 23.98 14.37 -3.72
CA PRO A 96 23.11 15.28 -4.45
C PRO A 96 23.49 15.52 -5.91
N ALA A 97 24.80 15.54 -6.20
CA ALA A 97 25.37 15.78 -7.54
C ALA A 97 25.94 14.51 -8.17
N GLY A 98 25.92 13.37 -7.46
CA GLY A 98 26.58 12.14 -7.86
C GLY A 98 25.64 11.03 -8.34
N ILE A 99 26.26 9.90 -8.67
CA ILE A 99 25.54 8.66 -8.90
C ILE A 99 25.15 8.10 -7.51
N PRO A 100 23.93 7.55 -7.35
CA PRO A 100 23.51 6.96 -6.08
C PRO A 100 24.18 5.60 -5.87
N ASP A 101 25.47 5.60 -5.68
CA ASP A 101 26.29 4.40 -5.43
C ASP A 101 27.08 4.59 -4.15
N PHE A 102 27.27 3.50 -3.40
CA PHE A 102 28.06 3.53 -2.19
C PHE A 102 29.54 3.76 -2.53
N SER A 103 30.18 4.67 -1.80
CA SER A 103 31.61 4.95 -1.93
C SER A 103 32.45 3.97 -1.09
N GLY A 104 33.75 3.93 -1.34
CA GLY A 104 34.66 3.15 -0.49
C GLY A 104 34.71 3.66 0.97
N TYR A 105 34.41 4.96 1.17
CA TYR A 105 34.26 5.51 2.52
C TYR A 105 33.02 4.99 3.22
N ASP A 106 31.88 4.89 2.51
CA ASP A 106 30.65 4.29 3.03
C ASP A 106 30.89 2.82 3.39
N ASP A 107 31.59 2.08 2.56
CA ASP A 107 31.95 0.67 2.81
C ASP A 107 32.69 0.53 4.13
N GLN A 108 33.73 1.31 4.34
CA GLN A 108 34.52 1.26 5.55
C GLN A 108 33.71 1.65 6.80
N LYS A 109 32.98 2.75 6.73
CA LYS A 109 32.22 3.24 7.89
C LYS A 109 31.05 2.34 8.27
N GLU A 110 30.39 1.78 7.30
CA GLU A 110 29.28 0.85 7.57
C GLU A 110 29.80 -0.51 8.08
N GLU A 111 30.95 -0.99 7.62
CA GLU A 111 31.61 -2.20 8.14
C GLU A 111 32.01 -2.03 9.60
N GLU A 112 32.67 -0.90 9.94
CA GLU A 112 33.02 -0.55 11.32
C GLU A 112 31.78 -0.52 12.22
N LEU A 113 30.72 0.18 11.78
CA LEU A 113 29.46 0.28 12.52
C LEU A 113 28.77 -1.07 12.68
N HIS A 114 28.66 -1.84 11.59
CA HIS A 114 28.01 -3.15 11.63
C HIS A 114 28.74 -4.12 12.57
N SER A 115 30.07 -4.09 12.57
CA SER A 115 30.88 -4.93 13.47
C SER A 115 30.59 -4.59 14.93
N TRP A 116 30.56 -3.31 15.27
CA TRP A 116 30.20 -2.84 16.62
C TRP A 116 28.74 -3.19 16.99
N LEU A 117 27.78 -2.95 16.09
CA LEU A 117 26.36 -3.29 16.31
C LEU A 117 26.17 -4.78 16.58
N LYS A 118 26.90 -5.63 15.88
CA LYS A 118 26.85 -7.08 16.08
C LYS A 118 27.33 -7.49 17.48
N GLU A 119 28.39 -6.86 17.99
CA GLU A 119 28.86 -7.07 19.36
C GLU A 119 27.82 -6.64 20.41
N GLU A 120 27.08 -5.58 20.12
CA GLU A 120 25.98 -5.07 20.96
C GLU A 120 24.65 -5.85 20.78
N GLY A 121 24.65 -6.92 19.97
CA GLY A 121 23.49 -7.81 19.76
C GLY A 121 22.52 -7.38 18.64
N GLN A 122 22.93 -6.43 17.78
CA GLN A 122 22.20 -6.04 16.58
C GLN A 122 22.96 -6.53 15.32
N PRO A 123 22.60 -7.71 14.77
CA PRO A 123 23.38 -8.32 13.68
C PRO A 123 23.08 -7.73 12.29
N LEU A 124 22.17 -6.79 12.18
CA LEU A 124 21.71 -6.25 10.92
C LEU A 124 21.85 -4.73 10.86
N LEU A 125 22.27 -4.22 9.70
CA LEU A 125 22.26 -2.79 9.37
C LEU A 125 21.80 -2.63 7.92
N LEU A 126 20.79 -1.80 7.70
CA LEU A 126 20.34 -1.39 6.37
C LEU A 126 20.95 -0.03 6.02
N SER A 127 21.34 0.13 4.78
CA SER A 127 21.81 1.41 4.26
C SER A 127 21.15 1.72 2.93
N LEU A 128 20.86 2.99 2.71
CA LEU A 128 20.33 3.51 1.46
C LEU A 128 21.11 4.75 1.04
N VAL A 129 21.52 4.77 -0.22
CA VAL A 129 22.06 5.96 -0.88
C VAL A 129 21.12 6.40 -2.00
N CYS A 130 20.91 7.70 -2.13
CA CYS A 130 20.06 8.28 -3.16
C CYS A 130 20.69 9.54 -3.77
N SER A 131 20.27 9.87 -4.99
CA SER A 131 20.61 11.15 -5.63
C SER A 131 19.34 11.88 -6.07
N ARG A 132 19.45 13.12 -6.52
CA ARG A 132 18.27 13.91 -6.96
C ARG A 132 17.55 13.26 -8.13
N GLU A 133 18.30 12.68 -9.07
CA GLU A 133 17.81 12.17 -10.36
C GLU A 133 17.98 10.65 -10.51
N GLY A 134 18.85 10.02 -9.74
CA GLY A 134 19.15 8.60 -9.85
C GLY A 134 18.22 7.71 -9.02
N SER A 135 18.11 6.47 -9.44
CA SER A 135 17.39 5.44 -8.69
C SER A 135 18.10 5.13 -7.36
N PRO A 136 17.41 5.14 -6.22
CA PRO A 136 18.03 4.83 -4.94
C PRO A 136 18.57 3.39 -4.92
N ARG A 137 19.66 3.16 -4.19
CA ARG A 137 20.24 1.85 -3.95
C ARG A 137 20.26 1.56 -2.46
N ALA A 138 20.04 0.30 -2.10
CA ALA A 138 20.12 -0.14 -0.72
C ALA A 138 20.91 -1.44 -0.59
N ARG A 139 21.46 -1.64 0.59
CA ARG A 139 22.14 -2.87 0.98
C ARG A 139 21.83 -3.23 2.44
N LEU A 140 21.94 -4.50 2.72
CA LEU A 140 21.84 -5.05 4.07
C LEU A 140 23.19 -5.64 4.46
N TRP A 141 23.71 -5.20 5.57
CA TRP A 141 24.84 -5.81 6.25
C TRP A 141 24.33 -6.91 7.18
N MET A 142 24.90 -8.10 7.02
CA MET A 142 24.56 -9.27 7.80
C MET A 142 25.77 -10.22 7.85
N ASN A 143 26.16 -10.66 9.04
CA ASN A 143 27.29 -11.56 9.25
C ASN A 143 28.63 -11.11 8.62
N GLY A 144 28.87 -9.79 8.59
CA GLY A 144 30.10 -9.22 7.99
C GLY A 144 30.07 -9.16 6.47
N GLN A 145 28.93 -9.41 5.84
CA GLN A 145 28.76 -9.33 4.39
C GLN A 145 27.65 -8.35 4.04
N GLN A 146 27.77 -7.68 2.90
CA GLN A 146 26.75 -6.82 2.34
C GLN A 146 25.99 -7.53 1.22
N GLU A 147 24.68 -7.42 1.24
CA GLU A 147 23.78 -7.90 0.19
C GLU A 147 23.00 -6.74 -0.40
N ALA A 148 22.97 -6.62 -1.73
CA ALA A 148 22.15 -5.62 -2.39
C ALA A 148 20.65 -5.91 -2.17
N CYS A 149 19.90 -4.85 -1.85
CA CYS A 149 18.47 -4.91 -1.61
C CYS A 149 17.70 -4.14 -2.69
N SER A 150 16.49 -4.60 -3.02
CA SER A 150 15.54 -3.75 -3.73
C SER A 150 15.07 -2.62 -2.82
N VAL A 151 14.81 -1.44 -3.39
CA VAL A 151 14.18 -0.31 -2.71
C VAL A 151 12.78 -0.16 -3.23
N ARG A 152 11.80 -0.01 -2.34
CA ARG A 152 10.44 0.28 -2.72
C ARG A 152 9.93 1.53 -2.00
N ILE A 153 9.51 2.52 -2.78
CA ILE A 153 8.91 3.77 -2.30
C ILE A 153 7.43 3.77 -2.69
N GLY A 154 6.54 3.60 -1.71
CA GLY A 154 5.15 3.23 -1.98
C GLY A 154 5.09 1.90 -2.75
N LEU A 155 4.57 1.90 -3.97
CA LEU A 155 4.58 0.71 -4.85
C LEU A 155 5.70 0.73 -5.90
N GLN A 156 6.37 1.86 -6.12
CA GLN A 156 7.47 1.95 -7.07
C GLN A 156 8.70 1.19 -6.57
N THR A 157 9.19 0.24 -7.36
CA THR A 157 10.32 -0.62 -6.98
C THR A 157 11.55 -0.33 -7.84
N PHE A 158 12.68 -0.12 -7.18
CA PHE A 158 14.01 0.02 -7.74
C PHE A 158 14.80 -1.26 -7.44
N PHE A 159 15.23 -1.94 -8.47
CA PHE A 159 15.94 -3.22 -8.35
C PHE A 159 17.45 -3.02 -8.36
N PRO A 160 18.24 -3.88 -7.68
CA PRO A 160 19.66 -3.97 -7.91
C PRO A 160 19.96 -4.17 -9.40
N VAL A 161 21.09 -3.61 -9.88
CA VAL A 161 21.48 -3.67 -11.31
C VAL A 161 21.58 -5.11 -11.80
N SER A 162 21.98 -6.04 -10.93
CA SER A 162 22.09 -7.47 -11.24
C SER A 162 20.75 -8.20 -11.36
N THR A 163 19.62 -7.55 -11.07
CA THR A 163 18.30 -8.20 -11.10
C THR A 163 17.86 -8.42 -12.55
N PRO A 164 17.62 -9.67 -13.00
CA PRO A 164 17.08 -9.91 -14.31
C PRO A 164 15.64 -9.39 -14.43
N LEU A 165 15.38 -8.60 -15.46
CA LEU A 165 14.06 -8.07 -15.74
C LEU A 165 13.21 -9.08 -16.50
N ILE A 166 11.96 -9.22 -16.07
CA ILE A 166 10.97 -10.09 -16.71
C ILE A 166 10.43 -9.39 -17.96
N GLN A 167 10.56 -10.07 -19.11
CA GLN A 167 9.99 -9.63 -20.39
C GLN A 167 8.99 -10.68 -20.86
N LEU A 168 7.75 -10.27 -21.10
CA LEU A 168 6.66 -11.12 -21.57
C LEU A 168 5.99 -10.47 -22.76
N GLN A 169 6.00 -11.16 -23.90
CA GLN A 169 5.42 -10.66 -25.15
C GLN A 169 3.96 -10.21 -24.99
N ALA A 170 3.16 -10.96 -24.21
CA ALA A 170 1.77 -10.61 -23.93
C ALA A 170 1.59 -9.28 -23.20
N LEU A 171 2.65 -8.79 -22.50
CA LEU A 171 2.64 -7.56 -21.73
C LEU A 171 3.45 -6.42 -22.39
N ASP A 172 3.95 -6.62 -23.61
CA ASP A 172 4.86 -5.67 -24.27
C ASP A 172 4.23 -4.28 -24.47
N ARG A 173 2.91 -4.21 -24.66
CA ARG A 173 2.22 -2.93 -24.84
C ARG A 173 2.19 -2.04 -23.57
N GLN A 174 2.46 -2.60 -22.40
CA GLN A 174 2.55 -1.81 -21.15
C GLN A 174 3.97 -1.31 -20.83
N ARG A 175 4.96 -1.54 -21.70
CA ARG A 175 6.34 -1.05 -21.51
C ARG A 175 6.45 0.47 -21.38
N ALA A 176 5.42 1.21 -21.79
CA ALA A 176 5.31 2.66 -21.54
C ALA A 176 5.35 3.03 -20.05
N PHE A 177 5.02 2.11 -19.13
CA PHE A 177 5.17 2.28 -17.69
C PHE A 177 6.61 2.06 -17.19
N GLY A 178 7.56 1.78 -18.06
CA GLY A 178 8.98 1.56 -17.75
C GLY A 178 9.40 0.09 -17.87
N GLN A 179 10.70 -0.12 -18.11
CA GLN A 179 11.27 -1.46 -18.35
C GLN A 179 11.13 -2.40 -17.13
N ALA A 180 11.22 -1.87 -15.92
CA ALA A 180 11.11 -2.65 -14.70
C ALA A 180 9.66 -2.95 -14.27
N PHE A 181 8.66 -2.35 -14.94
CA PHE A 181 7.26 -2.42 -14.53
C PHE A 181 6.75 -3.86 -14.42
N THR A 182 6.95 -4.68 -15.45
CA THR A 182 6.51 -6.09 -15.46
C THR A 182 7.15 -6.89 -14.32
N THR A 183 8.43 -6.65 -14.05
CA THR A 183 9.14 -7.28 -12.94
C THR A 183 8.56 -6.83 -11.60
N ALA A 184 8.28 -5.54 -11.44
CA ALA A 184 7.69 -4.99 -10.22
C ALA A 184 6.32 -5.60 -9.92
N VAL A 185 5.38 -5.55 -10.88
CA VAL A 185 4.02 -6.07 -10.67
C VAL A 185 3.99 -7.58 -10.42
N SER A 186 4.90 -8.35 -11.03
CA SER A 186 4.98 -9.81 -10.81
C SER A 186 5.45 -10.18 -9.40
N ARG A 187 6.10 -9.28 -8.70
CA ARG A 187 6.63 -9.48 -7.34
C ARG A 187 5.71 -8.94 -6.25
N LEU A 188 4.81 -8.02 -6.59
CA LEU A 188 3.85 -7.46 -5.64
C LEU A 188 2.78 -8.50 -5.25
N GLN A 189 2.44 -8.55 -3.97
CA GLN A 189 1.31 -9.31 -3.45
C GLN A 189 0.14 -8.37 -3.17
N VAL A 190 -1.01 -8.66 -3.79
CA VAL A 190 -2.22 -7.85 -3.68
C VAL A 190 -3.26 -8.57 -2.84
N GLY A 191 -3.69 -7.94 -1.74
CA GLY A 191 -4.86 -8.33 -0.98
C GLY A 191 -6.10 -7.67 -1.55
N ILE A 192 -7.15 -8.43 -1.81
CA ILE A 192 -8.44 -7.93 -2.28
C ILE A 192 -9.51 -8.41 -1.30
N VAL A 193 -10.12 -7.48 -0.59
CA VAL A 193 -11.26 -7.71 0.29
C VAL A 193 -12.51 -7.19 -0.40
N GLY A 194 -13.46 -8.08 -0.66
CA GLY A 194 -14.62 -7.85 -1.52
C GLY A 194 -14.32 -8.20 -2.98
N VAL A 195 -14.82 -9.31 -3.48
CA VAL A 195 -14.74 -9.74 -4.90
C VAL A 195 -16.11 -9.67 -5.57
N GLY A 196 -16.82 -8.58 -5.29
CA GLY A 196 -18.12 -8.23 -5.88
C GLY A 196 -18.02 -7.54 -7.24
N GLY A 197 -18.94 -6.60 -7.50
CA GLY A 197 -19.07 -5.90 -8.79
C GLY A 197 -17.81 -5.16 -9.24
N VAL A 198 -17.11 -4.49 -8.32
CA VAL A 198 -15.83 -3.81 -8.58
C VAL A 198 -14.64 -4.77 -8.42
N GLY A 199 -14.69 -5.67 -7.42
CA GLY A 199 -13.54 -6.53 -7.09
C GLY A 199 -13.20 -7.56 -8.16
N MET A 200 -14.18 -8.19 -8.80
CA MET A 200 -13.91 -9.17 -9.87
C MET A 200 -13.21 -8.55 -11.08
N PRO A 201 -13.69 -7.45 -11.68
CA PRO A 201 -12.98 -6.83 -12.80
C PRO A 201 -11.61 -6.27 -12.40
N VAL A 202 -11.43 -5.74 -11.18
CA VAL A 202 -10.11 -5.32 -10.67
C VAL A 202 -9.15 -6.50 -10.65
N ALA A 203 -9.55 -7.63 -10.06
CA ALA A 203 -8.72 -8.82 -9.96
C ALA A 203 -8.28 -9.35 -11.34
N GLU A 204 -9.19 -9.39 -12.31
CA GLU A 204 -8.87 -9.83 -13.68
C GLU A 204 -7.96 -8.84 -14.41
N GLN A 205 -8.21 -7.53 -14.32
CA GLN A 205 -7.39 -6.49 -14.96
C GLN A 205 -5.96 -6.48 -14.40
N LEU A 206 -5.80 -6.60 -13.07
CA LEU A 206 -4.48 -6.72 -12.45
C LEU A 206 -3.74 -7.97 -12.93
N ALA A 207 -4.42 -9.13 -12.97
CA ALA A 207 -3.82 -10.36 -13.48
C ALA A 207 -3.38 -10.24 -14.94
N ARG A 208 -4.17 -9.58 -15.80
CA ARG A 208 -3.81 -9.27 -17.20
C ARG A 208 -2.66 -8.28 -17.30
N SER A 209 -2.43 -7.45 -16.29
CA SER A 209 -1.30 -6.51 -16.22
C SER A 209 -0.02 -7.14 -15.66
N GLY A 210 -0.03 -8.46 -15.36
CA GLY A 210 1.15 -9.18 -14.89
C GLY A 210 1.25 -9.38 -13.38
N PHE A 211 0.31 -8.86 -12.59
CA PHE A 211 0.19 -9.23 -11.18
C PHE A 211 -0.18 -10.72 -11.09
N CYS A 212 0.51 -11.46 -10.23
CA CYS A 212 0.29 -12.90 -10.15
C CYS A 212 0.18 -13.44 -8.72
N ASN A 213 0.32 -12.59 -7.70
CA ASN A 213 0.24 -13.00 -6.30
C ASN A 213 -0.95 -12.32 -5.63
N PHE A 214 -1.96 -13.10 -5.23
CA PHE A 214 -3.22 -12.59 -4.71
C PHE A 214 -3.61 -13.24 -3.39
N VAL A 215 -4.19 -12.42 -2.51
CA VAL A 215 -4.95 -12.88 -1.34
C VAL A 215 -6.36 -12.32 -1.52
N LEU A 216 -7.35 -13.21 -1.62
CA LEU A 216 -8.74 -12.84 -1.82
C LEU A 216 -9.53 -13.15 -0.54
N MET A 217 -10.44 -12.26 -0.15
CA MET A 217 -11.35 -12.47 0.98
C MET A 217 -12.74 -11.95 0.65
N ASP A 218 -13.73 -12.80 0.73
CA ASP A 218 -15.16 -12.51 0.55
C ASP A 218 -15.97 -13.69 1.10
N PRO A 219 -16.98 -13.47 1.95
CA PRO A 219 -17.78 -14.55 2.54
C PRO A 219 -18.83 -15.11 1.59
N ASP A 220 -19.19 -14.35 0.55
CA ASP A 220 -20.41 -14.59 -0.21
C ASP A 220 -20.29 -15.66 -1.29
N LYS A 221 -21.46 -16.19 -1.63
CA LYS A 221 -21.67 -17.01 -2.82
C LYS A 221 -22.29 -16.17 -3.94
N VAL A 222 -22.13 -16.66 -5.16
CA VAL A 222 -22.77 -16.11 -6.34
C VAL A 222 -24.26 -16.42 -6.31
N GLU A 223 -25.09 -15.40 -6.49
CA GLU A 223 -26.53 -15.48 -6.57
C GLU A 223 -27.02 -15.09 -7.96
N ALA A 224 -28.26 -15.41 -8.32
CA ALA A 224 -28.84 -15.08 -9.60
C ALA A 224 -28.87 -13.56 -9.85
N VAL A 225 -29.15 -12.76 -8.82
CA VAL A 225 -29.15 -11.29 -8.87
C VAL A 225 -27.75 -10.68 -9.11
N ASN A 226 -26.70 -11.50 -8.99
CA ASN A 226 -25.33 -11.04 -9.25
C ASN A 226 -24.95 -11.11 -10.73
N LEU A 227 -25.65 -11.88 -11.55
CA LEU A 227 -25.27 -12.13 -12.96
C LEU A 227 -25.32 -10.87 -13.84
N ASN A 228 -26.09 -9.84 -13.44
CA ASN A 228 -26.20 -8.57 -14.15
C ASN A 228 -25.01 -7.62 -13.91
N ARG A 229 -24.22 -7.84 -12.83
CA ARG A 229 -23.20 -6.88 -12.40
C ARG A 229 -21.84 -7.48 -12.05
N LEU A 230 -21.73 -8.78 -11.85
CA LEU A 230 -20.46 -9.44 -11.63
C LEU A 230 -19.84 -9.87 -12.95
N TYR A 231 -18.61 -9.45 -13.19
CA TYR A 231 -17.91 -9.63 -14.45
C TYR A 231 -17.54 -11.09 -14.70
N GLY A 232 -17.83 -11.57 -15.90
CA GLY A 232 -17.42 -12.90 -16.37
C GLY A 232 -18.13 -14.09 -15.76
N LEU A 233 -19.26 -13.87 -15.06
CA LEU A 233 -20.09 -14.94 -14.49
C LEU A 233 -21.07 -15.53 -15.51
N SER A 234 -21.48 -16.75 -15.23
CA SER A 234 -22.55 -17.48 -15.90
C SER A 234 -23.48 -18.12 -14.88
N ALA A 235 -24.65 -18.60 -15.34
CA ALA A 235 -25.58 -19.32 -14.47
C ALA A 235 -24.95 -20.57 -13.79
N ARG A 236 -23.88 -21.13 -14.35
CA ARG A 236 -23.15 -22.26 -13.77
C ARG A 236 -22.35 -21.90 -12.50
N ASP A 237 -22.17 -20.62 -12.24
CA ASP A 237 -21.42 -20.13 -11.10
C ASP A 237 -22.31 -19.87 -9.87
N ILE A 238 -23.64 -19.90 -10.03
CA ILE A 238 -24.60 -19.73 -8.91
C ILE A 238 -24.32 -20.79 -7.85
N GLY A 239 -24.26 -20.35 -6.58
CA GLY A 239 -23.99 -21.16 -5.41
C GLY A 239 -22.50 -21.38 -5.12
N ARG A 240 -21.58 -21.07 -6.03
CA ARG A 240 -20.15 -21.11 -5.79
C ARG A 240 -19.71 -19.87 -4.98
N TYR A 241 -18.66 -20.00 -4.17
CA TYR A 241 -18.09 -18.84 -3.49
C TYR A 241 -17.50 -17.84 -4.50
N LYS A 242 -17.76 -16.54 -4.29
CA LYS A 242 -17.24 -15.47 -5.15
C LYS A 242 -15.71 -15.53 -5.27
N VAL A 243 -14.99 -15.81 -4.16
CA VAL A 243 -13.53 -15.96 -4.15
C VAL A 243 -13.02 -17.11 -5.03
N ASP A 244 -13.77 -18.23 -5.12
CA ASP A 244 -13.38 -19.37 -5.96
C ASP A 244 -13.52 -19.03 -7.44
N VAL A 245 -14.58 -18.31 -7.81
CA VAL A 245 -14.82 -17.87 -9.19
C VAL A 245 -13.79 -16.80 -9.59
N ALA A 246 -13.52 -15.82 -8.73
CA ALA A 246 -12.48 -14.82 -8.95
C ALA A 246 -11.10 -15.46 -9.11
N ALA A 247 -10.75 -16.44 -8.27
CA ALA A 247 -9.49 -17.18 -8.37
C ALA A 247 -9.36 -17.95 -9.70
N ALA A 248 -10.45 -18.50 -10.22
CA ALA A 248 -10.46 -19.15 -11.54
C ALA A 248 -10.22 -18.14 -12.66
N SER A 249 -10.86 -16.96 -12.61
CA SER A 249 -10.64 -15.87 -13.57
C SER A 249 -9.19 -15.37 -13.54
N ILE A 250 -8.62 -15.10 -12.37
CA ILE A 250 -7.22 -14.71 -12.19
C ILE A 250 -6.27 -15.75 -12.81
N ARG A 251 -6.47 -17.07 -12.53
CA ARG A 251 -5.62 -18.11 -13.10
C ARG A 251 -5.67 -18.13 -14.62
N ARG A 252 -6.85 -17.91 -15.22
CA ARG A 252 -7.03 -17.82 -16.66
C ARG A 252 -6.30 -16.58 -17.23
N ALA A 253 -6.49 -15.41 -16.60
CA ALA A 253 -5.86 -14.16 -17.00
C ALA A 253 -4.32 -14.23 -16.91
N CYS A 254 -3.78 -14.76 -15.80
CA CYS A 254 -2.34 -14.95 -15.64
C CYS A 254 -1.75 -15.88 -16.71
N ARG A 255 -2.41 -17.00 -17.03
CA ARG A 255 -1.95 -17.88 -18.12
C ARG A 255 -1.91 -17.15 -19.46
N SER A 256 -2.93 -16.33 -19.76
CA SER A 256 -2.97 -15.52 -20.99
C SER A 256 -1.88 -14.45 -21.03
N ALA A 257 -1.48 -13.93 -19.87
CA ALA A 257 -0.39 -12.97 -19.71
C ALA A 257 1.01 -13.62 -19.67
N GLY A 258 1.10 -14.96 -19.72
CA GLY A 258 2.38 -15.68 -19.61
C GLY A 258 2.93 -15.78 -18.19
N THR A 259 2.09 -15.58 -17.17
CA THR A 259 2.45 -15.66 -15.75
C THR A 259 1.77 -16.84 -15.05
N LYS A 260 2.25 -17.18 -13.85
CA LYS A 260 1.68 -18.24 -13.00
C LYS A 260 1.06 -17.65 -11.74
N ALA A 261 -0.25 -17.74 -11.62
CA ALA A 261 -0.98 -17.24 -10.48
C ALA A 261 -0.64 -17.99 -9.17
N ARG A 262 -0.41 -17.24 -8.09
CA ARG A 262 -0.36 -17.71 -6.70
C ARG A 262 -1.48 -17.04 -5.94
N ILE A 263 -2.46 -17.83 -5.50
CA ILE A 263 -3.70 -17.29 -4.92
C ILE A 263 -3.98 -17.99 -3.61
N ARG A 264 -4.28 -17.19 -2.58
CA ARG A 264 -4.95 -17.63 -1.35
C ARG A 264 -6.34 -17.04 -1.33
N ALA A 265 -7.37 -17.86 -1.15
CA ALA A 265 -8.76 -17.42 -1.15
C ALA A 265 -9.38 -17.80 0.20
N PHE A 266 -9.96 -16.81 0.89
CA PHE A 266 -10.63 -16.95 2.17
C PHE A 266 -12.13 -16.69 2.00
N LYS A 267 -12.94 -17.69 2.34
CA LYS A 267 -14.41 -17.63 2.41
C LYS A 267 -14.79 -17.05 3.78
N ALA A 268 -14.47 -15.80 4.01
CA ALA A 268 -14.56 -15.17 5.31
C ALA A 268 -14.83 -13.67 5.18
N ASP A 269 -15.56 -13.16 6.16
CA ASP A 269 -15.75 -11.73 6.38
C ASP A 269 -14.52 -11.15 7.09
N ILE A 270 -14.05 -9.99 6.65
CA ILE A 270 -12.88 -9.31 7.20
C ILE A 270 -13.06 -8.93 8.67
N ASN A 271 -14.29 -8.59 9.08
CA ASN A 271 -14.60 -8.15 10.44
C ASN A 271 -14.61 -9.31 11.44
N THR A 272 -14.74 -10.56 10.96
CA THR A 272 -14.66 -11.79 11.78
C THR A 272 -13.45 -12.64 11.42
N ALA A 273 -12.55 -12.11 10.59
CA ALA A 273 -11.39 -12.84 10.13
C ALA A 273 -10.47 -13.26 11.30
N SER A 274 -9.98 -14.48 11.26
CA SER A 274 -9.05 -15.00 12.26
C SER A 274 -7.72 -14.23 12.25
N THR A 275 -7.00 -14.24 13.39
CA THR A 275 -5.66 -13.66 13.52
C THR A 275 -4.71 -14.14 12.40
N ARG A 276 -4.81 -15.42 12.00
CA ARG A 276 -4.01 -15.98 10.91
C ARG A 276 -4.35 -15.35 9.56
N GLN A 277 -5.62 -15.10 9.26
CA GLN A 277 -6.05 -14.48 8.01
C GLN A 277 -5.61 -13.03 7.95
N ASN A 278 -5.79 -12.27 9.04
CA ASN A 278 -5.31 -10.89 9.17
C ASN A 278 -3.79 -10.81 9.02
N HIS A 279 -3.04 -11.75 9.62
CA HIS A 279 -1.60 -11.82 9.46
C HIS A 279 -1.18 -12.05 8.00
N ILE A 280 -1.94 -12.84 7.24
CA ILE A 280 -1.67 -13.07 5.81
C ILE A 280 -1.96 -11.81 4.99
N LEU A 281 -3.04 -11.08 5.28
CA LEU A 281 -3.35 -9.81 4.62
C LEU A 281 -2.27 -8.76 4.91
N ARG A 282 -1.79 -8.64 6.15
CA ARG A 282 -0.68 -7.75 6.53
C ARG A 282 0.65 -8.05 5.83
N ARG A 283 0.78 -9.20 5.17
CA ARG A 283 1.95 -9.58 4.37
C ARG A 283 1.84 -9.17 2.90
N CYS A 284 0.72 -8.61 2.48
CA CYS A 284 0.55 -8.04 1.17
C CYS A 284 1.38 -6.75 1.02
N ASP A 285 1.55 -6.29 -0.20
CA ASP A 285 2.20 -5.03 -0.54
C ASP A 285 1.16 -3.92 -0.73
N LEU A 286 -0.01 -4.31 -1.20
CA LEU A 286 -1.16 -3.49 -1.46
C LEU A 286 -2.42 -4.18 -0.92
N LEU A 287 -3.26 -3.46 -0.19
CA LEU A 287 -4.56 -3.92 0.26
C LEU A 287 -5.67 -3.10 -0.40
N LEU A 288 -6.57 -3.79 -1.09
CA LEU A 288 -7.73 -3.22 -1.76
C LEU A 288 -9.00 -3.53 -0.97
N ALA A 289 -9.70 -2.50 -0.50
CA ALA A 289 -11.02 -2.61 0.12
C ALA A 289 -12.10 -2.29 -0.93
N LEU A 290 -12.76 -3.34 -1.43
CA LEU A 290 -13.76 -3.26 -2.50
C LEU A 290 -15.12 -3.78 -2.03
N THR A 291 -15.37 -3.59 -0.72
CA THR A 291 -16.63 -3.88 -0.03
C THR A 291 -17.59 -2.70 -0.14
N ASP A 292 -18.84 -2.94 0.11
CA ASP A 292 -19.92 -1.96 0.10
C ASP A 292 -20.26 -1.39 1.49
N ASP A 293 -19.65 -1.91 2.57
CA ASP A 293 -19.85 -1.44 3.94
C ASP A 293 -18.65 -0.67 4.50
N GLU A 294 -18.93 0.32 5.37
CA GLU A 294 -17.95 1.22 5.97
C GLU A 294 -17.06 0.51 6.99
N LEU A 295 -17.63 -0.43 7.77
CA LEU A 295 -16.89 -1.17 8.78
C LEU A 295 -15.76 -2.00 8.18
N SER A 296 -16.03 -2.72 7.10
CA SER A 296 -15.04 -3.51 6.37
C SER A 296 -13.93 -2.63 5.79
N ARG A 297 -14.27 -1.45 5.27
CA ARG A 297 -13.29 -0.48 4.75
C ARG A 297 -12.39 0.04 5.86
N ILE A 298 -12.94 0.41 7.02
CA ILE A 298 -12.17 0.85 8.20
C ILE A 298 -11.28 -0.27 8.72
N THR A 299 -11.79 -1.49 8.79
CA THR A 299 -11.00 -2.67 9.22
C THR A 299 -9.81 -2.91 8.27
N CYS A 300 -10.04 -2.85 6.95
CA CYS A 300 -8.96 -2.96 5.96
C CYS A 300 -7.94 -1.81 6.07
N LEU A 301 -8.41 -0.58 6.27
CA LEU A 301 -7.54 0.59 6.44
C LEU A 301 -6.61 0.42 7.66
N ASN A 302 -7.16 0.01 8.80
CA ASN A 302 -6.37 -0.25 10.00
C ASN A 302 -5.33 -1.34 9.77
N LEU A 303 -5.72 -2.46 9.14
CA LEU A 303 -4.78 -3.53 8.79
C LEU A 303 -3.66 -3.05 7.87
N ALA A 304 -3.96 -2.18 6.93
CA ALA A 304 -2.97 -1.65 6.00
C ALA A 304 -1.99 -0.71 6.69
N LEU A 305 -2.48 0.22 7.50
CA LEU A 305 -1.63 1.16 8.24
C LEU A 305 -0.73 0.45 9.25
N ASP A 306 -1.29 -0.50 10.01
CA ASP A 306 -0.53 -1.34 10.95
C ASP A 306 0.56 -2.18 10.27
N GLY A 307 0.29 -2.65 9.06
CA GLY A 307 1.22 -3.46 8.25
C GLY A 307 2.20 -2.63 7.40
N GLY A 308 2.07 -1.30 7.37
CA GLY A 308 2.85 -0.44 6.47
C GLY A 308 2.55 -0.72 4.99
N LEU A 309 1.30 -1.12 4.68
CA LEU A 309 0.84 -1.42 3.33
C LEU A 309 0.33 -0.15 2.66
N GLU A 310 0.36 -0.15 1.33
CA GLU A 310 -0.44 0.80 0.58
C GLU A 310 -1.89 0.32 0.55
N TYR A 311 -2.83 1.23 0.79
CA TYR A 311 -4.26 0.97 0.82
C TYR A 311 -4.95 1.74 -0.29
N LEU A 312 -5.87 1.08 -0.99
CA LEU A 312 -6.78 1.71 -1.93
C LEU A 312 -8.18 1.13 -1.75
N GLN A 313 -9.18 2.00 -1.85
CA GLN A 313 -10.58 1.61 -1.95
C GLN A 313 -11.19 2.18 -3.21
N ALA A 314 -12.18 1.51 -3.73
CA ALA A 314 -13.02 2.01 -4.82
C ALA A 314 -14.48 1.64 -4.56
N GLY A 315 -15.35 2.49 -5.03
CA GLY A 315 -16.78 2.30 -4.90
C GLY A 315 -17.56 2.97 -6.03
N VAL A 316 -18.82 2.60 -6.11
CA VAL A 316 -19.82 3.19 -6.99
C VAL A 316 -21.03 3.58 -6.17
N LEU A 317 -21.70 4.65 -6.56
CA LEU A 317 -22.93 5.12 -5.93
C LEU A 317 -23.93 5.54 -6.99
N ILE A 318 -25.13 5.00 -6.90
CA ILE A 318 -26.31 5.51 -7.60
C ILE A 318 -27.30 5.92 -6.51
N SER A 319 -27.51 7.22 -6.32
CA SER A 319 -28.48 7.73 -5.35
C SER A 319 -29.78 8.11 -6.04
N GLN A 320 -30.87 7.89 -5.32
CA GLN A 320 -32.23 8.22 -5.75
C GLN A 320 -32.94 9.05 -4.68
N GLU A 321 -33.73 10.01 -5.12
CA GLU A 321 -34.58 10.78 -4.26
C GLU A 321 -35.67 9.89 -3.65
N LYS A 322 -35.81 9.93 -2.32
CA LYS A 322 -36.78 9.12 -1.60
C LYS A 322 -38.24 9.54 -2.06
N GLY A 323 -39.04 8.54 -2.42
CA GLY A 323 -40.43 8.71 -2.81
C GLY A 323 -40.68 8.95 -4.29
N THR A 324 -39.77 9.55 -5.05
CA THR A 324 -39.92 9.77 -6.50
C THR A 324 -39.15 8.77 -7.36
N GLY A 325 -38.10 8.13 -6.80
CA GLY A 325 -37.21 7.24 -7.55
C GLY A 325 -36.33 7.98 -8.55
N ARG A 326 -36.33 9.31 -8.58
CA ARG A 326 -35.51 10.12 -9.49
C ARG A 326 -34.04 9.95 -9.13
N ILE A 327 -33.16 9.65 -10.13
CA ILE A 327 -31.72 9.57 -9.93
C ILE A 327 -31.15 10.97 -9.64
N GLU A 328 -30.46 11.11 -8.52
CA GLU A 328 -29.78 12.34 -8.08
C GLU A 328 -28.30 12.34 -8.37
N SER A 329 -27.62 11.18 -8.29
CA SER A 329 -26.22 11.08 -8.63
C SER A 329 -25.83 9.71 -9.13
N ILE A 330 -24.81 9.67 -10.00
CA ILE A 330 -24.15 8.45 -10.48
C ILE A 330 -22.65 8.69 -10.31
N LYS A 331 -22.02 8.04 -9.34
CA LYS A 331 -20.63 8.34 -8.99
C LYS A 331 -19.74 7.10 -9.00
N THR A 332 -18.48 7.34 -9.40
CA THR A 332 -17.37 6.42 -9.15
C THR A 332 -16.33 7.13 -8.28
N GLU A 333 -15.71 6.39 -7.37
CA GLU A 333 -14.70 6.93 -6.48
C GLU A 333 -13.54 5.97 -6.30
N VAL A 334 -12.31 6.51 -6.26
CA VAL A 334 -11.08 5.83 -5.85
C VAL A 334 -10.39 6.69 -4.81
N THR A 335 -10.09 6.12 -3.66
CA THR A 335 -9.41 6.81 -2.56
C THR A 335 -8.27 5.95 -2.05
N GLY A 336 -7.15 6.57 -1.67
CA GLY A 336 -5.99 5.87 -1.18
C GLY A 336 -5.53 6.33 0.20
N ALA A 337 -4.73 5.47 0.85
CA ALA A 337 -3.99 5.80 2.06
C ALA A 337 -2.65 5.04 2.10
N GLU A 338 -1.68 5.64 2.73
CA GLU A 338 -0.43 4.99 3.13
C GLU A 338 0.13 5.67 4.39
N VAL A 339 1.06 5.00 5.07
CA VAL A 339 1.72 5.57 6.25
C VAL A 339 2.38 6.89 5.90
N GLY A 340 2.13 7.92 6.70
CA GLY A 340 2.67 9.26 6.49
C GLY A 340 1.82 10.14 5.57
N ARG A 341 0.67 9.67 5.06
CA ARG A 341 -0.30 10.45 4.27
C ARG A 341 -1.68 10.48 4.93
N TYR A 342 -2.55 11.36 4.43
CA TYR A 342 -3.93 11.41 4.87
C TYR A 342 -4.70 10.18 4.41
N CYS A 343 -5.57 9.66 5.28
CA CYS A 343 -6.38 8.49 4.99
C CYS A 343 -7.79 8.88 4.48
N PRO A 344 -8.58 7.93 3.96
CA PRO A 344 -9.94 8.19 3.51
C PRO A 344 -10.85 8.83 4.56
N LEU A 345 -10.64 8.54 5.87
CA LEU A 345 -11.38 9.23 6.94
C LEU A 345 -11.06 10.73 6.95
N CYS A 346 -9.78 11.12 6.84
CA CYS A 346 -9.38 12.52 6.77
C CYS A 346 -9.99 13.23 5.57
N CYS A 347 -10.20 12.52 4.47
CA CYS A 347 -10.83 13.04 3.26
C CYS A 347 -12.38 13.05 3.32
N GLY A 348 -12.99 12.66 4.45
CA GLY A 348 -14.43 12.55 4.58
C GLY A 348 -15.05 11.47 3.67
N ARG A 349 -14.33 10.37 3.45
CA ARG A 349 -14.71 9.25 2.59
C ARG A 349 -14.99 7.95 3.34
N LEU A 350 -14.99 8.02 4.64
CA LEU A 350 -15.43 6.97 5.55
C LEU A 350 -16.31 7.61 6.62
N ASP A 351 -17.36 6.90 6.98
CA ASP A 351 -18.30 7.30 8.04
C ASP A 351 -18.18 6.35 9.24
N PRO A 352 -17.47 6.75 10.33
CA PRO A 352 -17.38 5.94 11.54
C PRO A 352 -18.74 5.74 12.24
N GLY A 353 -19.68 6.66 12.07
CA GLY A 353 -21.03 6.54 12.59
C GLY A 353 -21.77 5.37 11.92
N GLN A 354 -21.74 5.33 10.59
CA GLN A 354 -22.30 4.22 9.82
C GLN A 354 -21.59 2.90 10.14
N ALA A 355 -20.26 2.89 10.21
CA ALA A 355 -19.49 1.70 10.60
C ALA A 355 -19.88 1.17 11.99
N SER A 356 -20.16 2.06 12.94
CA SER A 356 -20.64 1.69 14.28
C SER A 356 -22.03 1.05 14.24
N ILE A 357 -22.89 1.49 13.34
CA ILE A 357 -24.22 0.89 13.11
C ILE A 357 -24.05 -0.50 12.48
N GLU A 358 -23.22 -0.62 11.47
CA GLU A 358 -22.94 -1.90 10.78
C GLU A 358 -22.31 -2.94 11.72
N ALA A 359 -21.50 -2.50 12.70
CA ALA A 359 -20.90 -3.37 13.71
C ALA A 359 -21.95 -4.09 14.58
N ARG A 360 -23.15 -3.55 14.69
CA ARG A 360 -24.28 -4.17 15.43
C ARG A 360 -24.69 -5.52 14.84
N ARG A 361 -24.42 -5.76 13.54
CA ARG A 361 -24.64 -7.07 12.89
C ARG A 361 -23.90 -8.20 13.62
N TYR A 362 -22.72 -7.93 14.13
CA TYR A 362 -21.85 -8.93 14.79
C TYR A 362 -22.19 -9.12 16.26
N VAL A 363 -22.94 -8.20 16.84
CA VAL A 363 -23.55 -8.37 18.18
C VAL A 363 -24.79 -9.26 18.08
N GLY A 364 -25.56 -9.11 17.00
CA GLY A 364 -26.78 -9.90 16.72
C GLY A 364 -27.97 -9.56 17.64
N GLY A 365 -29.00 -10.39 17.57
CA GLY A 365 -30.19 -10.31 18.42
C GLY A 365 -30.92 -8.96 18.34
N GLU A 366 -31.53 -8.53 19.46
CA GLU A 366 -32.32 -7.31 19.55
C GLU A 366 -31.57 -6.04 19.09
N VAL A 367 -30.26 -5.99 19.25
CA VAL A 367 -29.44 -4.82 18.85
C VAL A 367 -29.44 -4.65 17.33
N TRP A 368 -29.35 -5.76 16.60
CA TRP A 368 -29.40 -5.73 15.13
C TRP A 368 -30.82 -5.48 14.60
N GLU A 369 -31.81 -6.20 15.16
CA GLU A 369 -33.23 -6.02 14.80
C GLU A 369 -33.70 -4.60 15.02
N ARG A 370 -33.27 -3.98 16.11
CA ARG A 370 -33.54 -2.57 16.38
C ARG A 370 -32.93 -1.64 15.34
N ALA A 371 -31.68 -1.87 14.93
CA ALA A 371 -31.03 -1.05 13.89
C ALA A 371 -31.75 -1.13 12.53
N LEU A 372 -32.28 -2.31 12.19
CA LEU A 372 -33.12 -2.51 11.01
C LEU A 372 -34.45 -1.76 11.12
N SER A 373 -35.18 -1.94 12.26
CA SER A 373 -36.50 -1.33 12.47
C SER A 373 -36.45 0.20 12.58
N GLU A 374 -35.35 0.76 13.06
CA GLU A 374 -35.12 2.19 13.14
C GLU A 374 -34.64 2.81 11.78
N GLY A 375 -34.46 1.98 10.74
CA GLY A 375 -34.11 2.43 9.39
C GLY A 375 -32.69 2.91 9.22
N TYR A 376 -31.77 2.56 10.16
CA TYR A 376 -30.35 2.88 10.04
C TYR A 376 -29.65 2.07 8.95
N ILE A 377 -30.23 0.95 8.55
CA ILE A 377 -29.71 0.06 7.52
C ILE A 377 -30.75 -0.01 6.40
N PRO A 378 -30.34 0.23 5.14
CA PRO A 378 -31.25 0.11 4.00
C PRO A 378 -31.79 -1.31 3.89
N GLU A 379 -33.10 -1.46 3.69
CA GLU A 379 -33.76 -2.75 3.45
C GLU A 379 -33.35 -3.35 2.10
N GLU A 380 -33.07 -2.50 1.12
CA GLU A 380 -32.70 -2.91 -0.22
C GLU A 380 -31.18 -2.65 -0.48
N PRO A 381 -30.50 -3.58 -1.17
CA PRO A 381 -29.12 -3.38 -1.60
C PRO A 381 -28.99 -2.15 -2.51
N ALA A 382 -27.89 -1.40 -2.36
CA ALA A 382 -27.60 -0.24 -3.18
C ALA A 382 -27.60 -0.62 -4.69
N PRO A 383 -28.25 0.23 -5.55
CA PRO A 383 -28.25 0.01 -6.99
C PRO A 383 -26.83 -0.09 -7.56
N SER A 384 -26.60 -1.08 -8.41
CA SER A 384 -25.28 -1.31 -9.03
C SER A 384 -25.44 -1.88 -10.43
N VAL A 385 -24.64 -1.36 -11.37
CA VAL A 385 -24.63 -1.79 -12.77
C VAL A 385 -23.20 -2.11 -13.23
N MET A 386 -23.10 -3.08 -14.14
CA MET A 386 -21.80 -3.57 -14.62
C MET A 386 -20.92 -2.48 -15.21
N SER A 387 -21.50 -1.57 -16.01
CA SER A 387 -20.76 -0.48 -16.67
C SER A 387 -20.08 0.44 -15.67
N LEU A 388 -20.81 0.85 -14.61
CA LEU A 388 -20.27 1.73 -13.58
C LEU A 388 -19.17 1.03 -12.76
N ASN A 389 -19.39 -0.24 -12.42
CA ASN A 389 -18.39 -1.09 -11.75
C ASN A 389 -17.11 -1.23 -12.59
N ALA A 390 -17.25 -1.40 -13.90
CA ALA A 390 -16.10 -1.51 -14.82
C ALA A 390 -15.30 -0.21 -14.90
N ILE A 391 -15.97 0.95 -14.89
CA ILE A 391 -15.32 2.27 -14.87
C ILE A 391 -14.53 2.45 -13.57
N ALA A 392 -15.14 2.17 -12.41
CA ALA A 392 -14.46 2.26 -11.12
C ALA A 392 -13.26 1.31 -11.04
N ALA A 393 -13.43 0.08 -11.54
CA ALA A 393 -12.35 -0.90 -11.59
C ALA A 393 -11.19 -0.45 -12.50
N GLY A 394 -11.49 0.07 -13.69
CA GLY A 394 -10.47 0.60 -14.61
C GLY A 394 -9.71 1.78 -14.02
N ALA A 395 -10.41 2.71 -13.37
CA ALA A 395 -9.82 3.86 -12.70
C ALA A 395 -8.87 3.43 -11.57
N LEU A 396 -9.30 2.48 -10.73
CA LEU A 396 -8.48 1.94 -9.66
C LEU A 396 -7.24 1.22 -10.18
N VAL A 397 -7.38 0.35 -11.20
CA VAL A 397 -6.25 -0.38 -11.77
C VAL A 397 -5.23 0.58 -12.41
N LEU A 398 -5.71 1.60 -13.12
CA LEU A 398 -4.83 2.63 -13.68
C LEU A 398 -4.08 3.40 -12.58
N GLU A 399 -4.75 3.73 -11.47
CA GLU A 399 -4.10 4.38 -10.33
C GLU A 399 -3.01 3.48 -9.71
N ILE A 400 -3.26 2.17 -9.58
CA ILE A 400 -2.25 1.20 -9.11
C ILE A 400 -1.06 1.15 -10.08
N GLN A 401 -1.31 1.08 -11.39
CA GLN A 401 -0.26 1.06 -12.41
C GLN A 401 0.60 2.33 -12.36
N LYS A 402 -0.03 3.51 -12.20
CA LYS A 402 0.67 4.79 -12.02
C LYS A 402 1.59 4.78 -10.79
N ARG A 403 1.09 4.26 -9.66
CA ARG A 403 1.87 4.16 -8.41
C ARG A 403 3.08 3.24 -8.57
N VAL A 404 2.92 2.09 -9.24
CA VAL A 404 4.03 1.18 -9.54
C VAL A 404 5.05 1.81 -10.49
N ALA A 405 4.59 2.57 -11.48
CA ALA A 405 5.45 3.27 -12.44
C ALA A 405 6.11 4.54 -11.87
N GLY A 406 5.77 4.94 -10.64
CA GLY A 406 6.29 6.19 -10.04
C GLY A 406 5.70 7.46 -10.64
N LEU A 407 4.60 7.36 -11.38
CA LEU A 407 3.85 8.49 -11.90
C LEU A 407 3.01 9.15 -10.79
N GLY A 408 2.59 10.39 -11.02
CA GLY A 408 1.79 11.11 -10.02
C GLY A 408 0.56 10.33 -9.57
N MET A 409 0.27 10.36 -8.27
CA MET A 409 -0.84 9.67 -7.63
C MET A 409 -1.94 10.64 -7.19
N ALA A 410 -3.15 10.12 -7.00
CA ALA A 410 -4.26 10.83 -6.38
C ALA A 410 -4.56 10.23 -5.00
N ASP A 411 -4.87 11.10 -4.02
CA ASP A 411 -5.40 10.67 -2.73
C ASP A 411 -6.88 10.37 -2.82
N LEU A 412 -7.58 11.14 -3.65
CA LEU A 412 -9.00 10.98 -3.98
C LEU A 412 -9.22 11.30 -5.44
N MET A 413 -9.96 10.45 -6.13
CA MET A 413 -10.51 10.68 -7.46
C MET A 413 -11.98 10.31 -7.45
N GLN A 414 -12.88 11.27 -7.72
CA GLN A 414 -14.32 11.07 -7.81
C GLN A 414 -14.84 11.66 -9.11
N GLN A 415 -15.70 10.92 -9.78
CA GLN A 415 -16.42 11.37 -10.98
C GLN A 415 -17.92 11.22 -10.75
N ASP A 416 -18.65 12.29 -10.94
CA ASP A 416 -20.13 12.28 -11.03
C ASP A 416 -20.53 12.25 -12.51
N TRP A 417 -21.04 11.12 -12.95
CA TRP A 417 -21.39 10.85 -14.35
C TRP A 417 -22.70 11.49 -14.77
N LEU A 418 -23.56 11.89 -13.81
CA LEU A 418 -24.80 12.58 -14.10
C LEU A 418 -24.56 14.07 -14.40
N THR A 419 -23.69 14.70 -13.61
CA THR A 419 -23.41 16.14 -13.73
C THR A 419 -22.12 16.45 -14.50
N GLY A 420 -21.29 15.46 -14.77
CA GLY A 420 -19.96 15.60 -15.38
C GLY A 420 -18.90 16.18 -14.43
N LYS A 421 -19.21 16.38 -13.16
CA LYS A 421 -18.26 16.93 -12.18
C LYS A 421 -17.19 15.92 -11.82
N THR A 422 -15.94 16.35 -11.84
CA THR A 422 -14.80 15.55 -11.40
C THR A 422 -14.10 16.24 -10.22
N LEU A 423 -13.80 15.47 -9.18
CA LEU A 423 -12.97 15.89 -8.07
C LEU A 423 -11.69 15.03 -8.10
N HIS A 424 -10.54 15.70 -8.16
CA HIS A 424 -9.25 15.05 -8.12
C HIS A 424 -8.37 15.77 -7.11
N VAL A 425 -8.02 15.08 -6.02
CA VAL A 425 -7.23 15.63 -4.91
C VAL A 425 -5.92 14.87 -4.84
N ARG A 426 -4.81 15.60 -4.87
CA ARG A 426 -3.45 15.05 -4.70
C ARG A 426 -2.87 15.28 -3.30
N ASN A 427 -3.45 16.23 -2.59
CA ASN A 427 -3.08 16.53 -1.21
C ASN A 427 -4.36 16.73 -0.40
N ALA A 428 -4.66 15.80 0.49
CA ALA A 428 -5.87 15.78 1.29
C ALA A 428 -5.85 16.75 2.49
N GLU A 429 -4.74 17.45 2.76
CA GLU A 429 -4.59 18.37 3.90
C GLU A 429 -5.73 19.37 4.05
N ARG A 430 -6.27 19.82 2.93
CA ARG A 430 -7.34 20.83 2.88
C ARG A 430 -8.72 20.30 3.31
N HIS A 431 -8.84 19.01 3.52
CA HIS A 431 -10.13 18.34 3.83
C HIS A 431 -10.21 17.85 5.28
N LEU A 432 -9.14 18.07 6.09
CA LEU A 432 -9.16 17.71 7.50
C LEU A 432 -10.16 18.59 8.25
N THR A 433 -11.03 17.94 8.99
CA THR A 433 -11.74 18.57 10.10
C THR A 433 -10.76 18.79 11.26
N ALA A 434 -10.93 19.85 12.04
CA ALA A 434 -10.03 20.16 13.15
C ALA A 434 -9.85 18.97 14.11
N GLY A 435 -8.60 18.64 14.44
CA GLY A 435 -8.25 17.59 15.39
C GLY A 435 -7.30 16.53 14.84
N GLU A 436 -6.91 15.60 15.70
CA GLU A 436 -6.10 14.45 15.33
C GLU A 436 -6.99 13.33 14.76
N CYS A 437 -6.59 12.75 13.64
CA CYS A 437 -7.32 11.64 13.03
C CYS A 437 -7.15 10.37 13.89
N VAL A 438 -8.26 9.82 14.35
CA VAL A 438 -8.29 8.59 15.17
C VAL A 438 -7.77 7.33 14.45
N ILE A 439 -7.64 7.36 13.13
CA ILE A 439 -7.16 6.23 12.33
C ILE A 439 -5.66 6.40 12.00
N CYS A 440 -5.26 7.50 11.37
CA CYS A 440 -3.88 7.68 10.92
C CYS A 440 -3.01 8.53 11.85
N GLY A 441 -3.55 9.06 12.95
CA GLY A 441 -2.84 9.87 13.94
C GLY A 441 -2.35 11.22 13.41
N ARG A 442 -2.79 11.67 12.24
CA ARG A 442 -2.41 12.98 11.72
C ARG A 442 -3.23 14.09 12.32
N GLN A 443 -2.55 15.18 12.69
CA GLN A 443 -3.20 16.42 13.14
C GLN A 443 -3.56 17.28 11.91
N ALA A 444 -4.68 18.01 12.01
CA ALA A 444 -4.98 19.08 11.07
C ALA A 444 -3.86 20.12 11.13
N ALA A 445 -3.39 20.56 9.96
CA ALA A 445 -2.34 21.58 9.85
C ALA A 445 -2.86 22.96 10.26
#